data_53762a247540207ab172b18d0c1ef81f
#
_entry.id   53762a247540207ab172b18d0c1ef81f
#
_cell.length_a   1.000
_cell.length_b   1.000
_cell.length_c   1.000
_cell.angle_alpha   90.00
_cell.angle_beta   90.00
_cell.angle_gamma   90.00
#
_symmetry.space_group_name_H-M   'P 1'
#
loop_
_entity.id
_entity.type
_entity.pdbx_description
1 polymer ?
#
loop_
_entity_poly.entity_id
_entity_poly.type
_entity_poly.pdbx_seq_one_letter_code
_entity_poly.pdbx_strand_id
1 'polypeptide(L)'
;MATTGTTVAALGSLSASAQEEAESGREFYELKRYILETEDQRTGLDAFLEDAALPALERHGYGPVGVFTDEEDISPVYVLIRHKSLAGVAEMIHILGADAEFMEKGAAFLNAPADNPAYARIESSLLHAFTGMPQMSRPSDAPGRVFQLRIYESPSVLTGQKKIEMFNVAEIDIFKKTGLNPVFFGEAVIGDKIPNLTYMLGFDSMDAQKAAWKTFIADPEWKELSGRPEYADDKILSGITNINLVPTKYSQI
;
A
#
# COMPACT_ATOMS: atom_id res chain seq x y z
N MET A 1 56.49 -6.61 -19.64
CA MET A 1 55.49 -7.36 -18.83
C MET A 1 54.45 -6.38 -18.40
N ALA A 2 53.26 -6.52 -18.96
CA ALA A 2 52.17 -5.56 -18.84
C ALA A 2 51.36 -5.83 -17.56
N THR A 3 51.06 -4.78 -16.82
CA THR A 3 50.10 -4.74 -15.70
C THR A 3 48.71 -4.41 -16.24
N THR A 4 47.88 -5.42 -16.38
CA THR A 4 46.43 -5.28 -16.57
C THR A 4 45.74 -5.80 -15.35
N GLY A 5 45.05 -4.94 -14.59
CA GLY A 5 44.26 -5.43 -13.47
C GLY A 5 43.85 -4.38 -12.45
N THR A 6 43.12 -3.30 -12.84
CA THR A 6 42.54 -2.41 -11.80
C THR A 6 41.25 -1.67 -12.22
N THR A 7 40.56 -2.11 -13.27
CA THR A 7 39.40 -1.32 -13.74
C THR A 7 38.03 -1.97 -13.50
N VAL A 8 37.97 -3.22 -13.02
CA VAL A 8 36.70 -3.94 -12.85
C VAL A 8 36.07 -3.73 -11.45
N ALA A 9 36.88 -3.45 -10.42
CA ALA A 9 36.38 -3.28 -9.06
C ALA A 9 35.64 -1.94 -8.82
N ALA A 10 35.97 -0.89 -9.57
CA ALA A 10 35.38 0.44 -9.38
C ALA A 10 33.96 0.58 -9.96
N LEU A 11 33.64 -0.15 -11.02
CA LEU A 11 32.31 -0.13 -11.63
C LEU A 11 31.27 -0.94 -10.83
N GLY A 12 31.70 -1.99 -10.15
CA GLY A 12 30.85 -2.79 -9.26
C GLY A 12 30.48 -2.06 -7.98
N SER A 13 31.37 -1.24 -7.41
CA SER A 13 31.11 -0.48 -6.19
C SER A 13 30.18 0.72 -6.41
N LEU A 14 30.24 1.36 -7.59
CA LEU A 14 29.33 2.45 -7.93
C LEU A 14 27.90 1.96 -8.19
N SER A 15 27.71 0.76 -8.75
CA SER A 15 26.38 0.17 -8.93
C SER A 15 25.76 -0.31 -7.61
N ALA A 16 26.57 -0.82 -6.68
CA ALA A 16 26.10 -1.24 -5.36
C ALA A 16 25.68 -0.04 -4.49
N SER A 17 26.45 1.05 -4.48
CA SER A 17 26.10 2.26 -3.74
C SER A 17 24.86 2.98 -4.30
N ALA A 18 24.69 3.03 -5.61
CA ALA A 18 23.49 3.59 -6.25
C ALA A 18 22.25 2.72 -5.99
N GLN A 19 22.43 1.40 -5.88
CA GLN A 19 21.37 0.47 -5.53
C GLN A 19 20.99 0.59 -4.03
N GLU A 20 21.97 0.76 -3.15
CA GLU A 20 21.79 0.98 -1.71
C GLU A 20 21.13 2.33 -1.41
N GLU A 21 21.47 3.41 -2.14
CA GLU A 21 20.78 4.71 -2.10
C GLU A 21 19.35 4.63 -2.63
N ALA A 22 19.09 3.89 -3.70
CA ALA A 22 17.75 3.68 -4.23
C ALA A 22 16.87 2.82 -3.28
N GLU A 23 17.46 1.90 -2.54
CA GLU A 23 16.76 1.11 -1.51
C GLU A 23 16.54 1.90 -0.22
N SER A 24 17.44 2.81 0.16
CA SER A 24 17.36 3.59 1.40
C SER A 24 16.22 4.61 1.45
N GLY A 25 15.57 4.89 0.32
CA GLY A 25 14.46 5.84 0.22
C GLY A 25 13.08 5.22 -0.01
N ARG A 26 12.98 3.90 -0.12
CA ARG A 26 11.71 3.21 -0.36
C ARG A 26 10.95 3.00 0.94
N GLU A 27 9.68 3.36 0.93
CA GLU A 27 8.79 3.19 2.08
C GLU A 27 8.30 1.74 2.20
N PHE A 28 7.86 1.39 3.41
CA PHE A 28 7.08 0.19 3.68
C PHE A 28 5.65 0.58 4.01
N TYR A 29 4.70 -0.23 3.57
CA TYR A 29 3.29 -0.01 3.84
C TYR A 29 2.73 -1.20 4.59
N GLU A 30 2.14 -0.96 5.76
CA GLU A 30 1.35 -1.95 6.47
C GLU A 30 -0.12 -1.73 6.12
N LEU A 31 -0.71 -2.70 5.43
CA LEU A 31 -2.14 -2.72 5.11
C LEU A 31 -2.85 -3.66 6.08
N LYS A 32 -3.54 -3.09 7.05
CA LYS A 32 -4.37 -3.85 8.01
C LYS A 32 -5.81 -3.93 7.52
N ARG A 33 -6.44 -5.06 7.78
CA ARG A 33 -7.86 -5.29 7.60
C ARG A 33 -8.47 -5.67 8.95
N TYR A 34 -9.31 -4.82 9.49
CA TYR A 34 -10.09 -5.12 10.69
C TYR A 34 -11.39 -5.79 10.26
N ILE A 35 -11.55 -7.06 10.64
CA ILE A 35 -12.77 -7.84 10.41
C ILE A 35 -13.68 -7.66 11.61
N LEU A 36 -14.87 -7.15 11.36
CA LEU A 36 -15.88 -6.80 12.37
C LEU A 36 -17.14 -7.62 12.12
N GLU A 37 -17.85 -7.97 13.20
CA GLU A 37 -19.10 -8.74 13.16
C GLU A 37 -20.31 -7.91 13.60
N THR A 38 -20.09 -6.78 14.27
CA THR A 38 -21.16 -5.96 14.86
C THR A 38 -20.93 -4.46 14.66
N GLU A 39 -22.01 -3.69 14.67
CA GLU A 39 -21.97 -2.22 14.66
C GLU A 39 -21.27 -1.63 15.91
N ASP A 40 -21.35 -2.30 17.05
CA ASP A 40 -20.65 -1.87 18.27
C ASP A 40 -19.12 -1.98 18.08
N GLN A 41 -18.64 -3.07 17.46
CA GLN A 41 -17.22 -3.20 17.10
C GLN A 41 -16.80 -2.11 16.11
N ARG A 42 -17.64 -1.78 15.14
CA ARG A 42 -17.37 -0.70 14.19
C ARG A 42 -17.28 0.65 14.88
N THR A 43 -18.23 0.98 15.72
CA THR A 43 -18.24 2.23 16.50
C THR A 43 -17.02 2.34 17.43
N GLY A 44 -16.67 1.23 18.11
CA GLY A 44 -15.49 1.16 18.96
C GLY A 44 -14.18 1.33 18.20
N LEU A 45 -14.07 0.71 17.01
CA LEU A 45 -12.90 0.86 16.14
C LEU A 45 -12.78 2.30 15.60
N ASP A 46 -13.89 2.90 15.14
CA ASP A 46 -13.88 4.28 14.65
C ASP A 46 -13.41 5.25 15.74
N ALA A 47 -13.93 5.15 16.96
CA ALA A 47 -13.51 5.97 18.09
C ALA A 47 -12.01 5.74 18.44
N PHE A 48 -11.56 4.49 18.46
CA PHE A 48 -10.17 4.16 18.72
C PHE A 48 -9.23 4.75 17.66
N LEU A 49 -9.58 4.62 16.37
CA LEU A 49 -8.76 5.16 15.29
C LEU A 49 -8.74 6.69 15.31
N GLU A 50 -9.92 7.35 15.43
CA GLU A 50 -10.04 8.81 15.39
C GLU A 50 -9.38 9.49 16.60
N ASP A 51 -9.63 8.98 17.82
CA ASP A 51 -9.27 9.68 19.06
C ASP A 51 -7.91 9.27 19.63
N ALA A 52 -7.45 8.05 19.35
CA ALA A 52 -6.23 7.50 19.94
C ALA A 52 -5.15 7.16 18.89
N ALA A 53 -5.47 6.28 17.93
CA ALA A 53 -4.44 5.69 17.08
C ALA A 53 -3.86 6.67 16.07
N LEU A 54 -4.69 7.39 15.30
CA LEU A 54 -4.21 8.32 14.28
C LEU A 54 -3.40 9.46 14.89
N PRO A 55 -3.85 10.15 15.97
CA PRO A 55 -3.06 11.18 16.63
C PRO A 55 -1.70 10.67 17.15
N ALA A 56 -1.66 9.46 17.71
CA ALA A 56 -0.42 8.87 18.19
C ALA A 56 0.54 8.50 17.03
N LEU A 57 0.02 7.86 15.97
CA LEU A 57 0.82 7.52 14.78
C LEU A 57 1.42 8.78 14.13
N GLU A 58 0.65 9.87 14.05
CA GLU A 58 1.14 11.14 13.51
C GLU A 58 2.25 11.74 14.39
N ARG A 59 2.06 11.79 15.73
CA ARG A 59 3.09 12.27 16.68
C ARG A 59 4.41 11.54 16.54
N HIS A 60 4.35 10.25 16.25
CA HIS A 60 5.53 9.39 16.11
C HIS A 60 6.03 9.24 14.66
N GLY A 61 5.45 9.99 13.72
CA GLY A 61 5.95 10.10 12.35
C GLY A 61 5.56 8.97 11.40
N TYR A 62 4.50 8.21 11.73
CA TYR A 62 3.91 7.15 10.90
C TYR A 62 2.82 7.64 9.94
N GLY A 63 2.46 8.91 10.00
CA GLY A 63 1.48 9.52 9.08
C GLY A 63 2.04 9.83 7.69
N PRO A 64 1.16 10.12 6.70
CA PRO A 64 -0.29 10.03 6.83
C PRO A 64 -0.82 8.60 6.89
N VAL A 65 -1.93 8.40 7.61
CA VAL A 65 -2.60 7.10 7.73
C VAL A 65 -3.92 7.14 6.97
N GLY A 66 -4.10 6.18 6.06
CA GLY A 66 -5.36 6.00 5.33
C GLY A 66 -6.30 5.07 6.09
N VAL A 67 -7.57 5.46 6.23
CA VAL A 67 -8.62 4.60 6.77
C VAL A 67 -9.78 4.56 5.80
N PHE A 68 -10.12 3.36 5.34
CA PHE A 68 -11.07 3.18 4.26
C PHE A 68 -12.06 2.06 4.57
N THR A 69 -13.24 2.15 3.95
CA THR A 69 -14.29 1.12 4.04
C THR A 69 -14.86 0.85 2.66
N ASP A 70 -15.52 -0.27 2.49
CA ASP A 70 -16.51 -0.41 1.44
C ASP A 70 -17.71 0.50 1.78
N GLU A 71 -18.35 1.07 0.77
CA GLU A 71 -19.45 2.03 0.97
C GLU A 71 -20.68 1.38 1.62
N GLU A 72 -20.87 0.08 1.41
CA GLU A 72 -22.08 -0.66 1.82
C GLU A 72 -21.89 -1.52 3.08
N ASP A 73 -20.63 -1.79 3.49
CA ASP A 73 -20.33 -2.76 4.53
C ASP A 73 -19.64 -2.16 5.77
N ILE A 74 -20.01 -2.67 6.95
CA ILE A 74 -19.32 -2.32 8.21
C ILE A 74 -17.91 -2.92 8.28
N SER A 75 -17.63 -3.95 7.50
CA SER A 75 -16.41 -4.77 7.54
C SER A 75 -16.04 -5.25 6.12
N PRO A 76 -14.74 -5.33 5.79
CA PRO A 76 -13.61 -4.93 6.63
C PRO A 76 -13.34 -3.42 6.62
N VAL A 77 -12.70 -2.91 7.68
CA VAL A 77 -12.08 -1.58 7.69
C VAL A 77 -10.60 -1.74 7.31
N TYR A 78 -10.17 -1.00 6.31
CA TYR A 78 -8.78 -0.99 5.84
C TYR A 78 -8.00 0.16 6.46
N VAL A 79 -6.84 -0.13 7.02
CA VAL A 79 -5.95 0.89 7.59
C VAL A 79 -4.59 0.77 6.92
N LEU A 80 -4.18 1.81 6.21
CA LEU A 80 -2.90 1.90 5.51
C LEU A 80 -1.94 2.77 6.32
N ILE A 81 -0.88 2.16 6.84
CA ILE A 81 0.13 2.83 7.65
C ILE A 81 1.44 2.86 6.86
N ARG A 82 2.03 4.05 6.78
CA ARG A 82 3.32 4.26 6.15
C ARG A 82 4.46 4.11 7.16
N HIS A 83 5.50 3.37 6.81
CA HIS A 83 6.74 3.24 7.56
C HIS A 83 7.93 3.67 6.71
N LYS A 84 8.87 4.40 7.31
CA LYS A 84 10.10 4.85 6.64
C LYS A 84 11.15 3.74 6.53
N SER A 85 11.02 2.68 7.33
CA SER A 85 11.96 1.56 7.38
C SER A 85 11.29 0.30 7.96
N LEU A 86 11.91 -0.84 7.73
CA LEU A 86 11.49 -2.12 8.32
C LEU A 86 11.62 -2.11 9.86
N ALA A 87 12.63 -1.42 10.39
CA ALA A 87 12.79 -1.24 11.84
C ALA A 87 11.58 -0.49 12.43
N GLY A 88 11.08 0.55 11.75
CA GLY A 88 9.88 1.28 12.17
C GLY A 88 8.63 0.41 12.26
N VAL A 89 8.48 -0.61 11.42
CA VAL A 89 7.39 -1.60 11.53
C VAL A 89 7.49 -2.38 12.84
N ALA A 90 8.68 -2.87 13.17
CA ALA A 90 8.92 -3.67 14.38
C ALA A 90 8.82 -2.84 15.67
N GLU A 91 9.20 -1.58 15.62
CA GLU A 91 9.26 -0.69 16.79
C GLU A 91 7.91 -0.04 17.11
N MET A 92 7.03 0.12 16.13
CA MET A 92 5.77 0.87 16.25
C MET A 92 4.96 0.46 17.47
N ILE A 93 4.79 -0.83 17.74
CA ILE A 93 3.98 -1.31 18.87
C ILE A 93 4.59 -0.92 20.22
N HIS A 94 5.90 -0.91 20.32
CA HIS A 94 6.60 -0.51 21.55
C HIS A 94 6.53 1.00 21.78
N ILE A 95 6.66 1.78 20.70
CA ILE A 95 6.54 3.24 20.72
C ILE A 95 5.12 3.65 21.15
N LEU A 96 4.09 3.06 20.55
CA LEU A 96 2.71 3.33 20.91
C LEU A 96 2.38 2.86 22.34
N GLY A 97 2.90 1.71 22.76
CA GLY A 97 2.73 1.21 24.13
C GLY A 97 3.37 2.08 25.21
N ALA A 98 4.36 2.92 24.85
CA ALA A 98 4.97 3.91 25.73
C ALA A 98 4.28 5.29 25.70
N ASP A 99 3.35 5.52 24.76
CA ASP A 99 2.59 6.76 24.64
C ASP A 99 1.40 6.77 25.60
N ALA A 100 1.51 7.54 26.68
CA ALA A 100 0.50 7.58 27.75
C ALA A 100 -0.89 8.04 27.24
N GLU A 101 -0.93 9.00 26.32
CA GLU A 101 -2.18 9.50 25.75
C GLU A 101 -2.87 8.44 24.87
N PHE A 102 -2.08 7.71 24.06
CA PHE A 102 -2.59 6.58 23.27
C PHE A 102 -3.16 5.48 24.17
N MET A 103 -2.43 5.12 25.22
CA MET A 103 -2.87 4.09 26.17
C MET A 103 -4.12 4.49 26.96
N GLU A 104 -4.24 5.76 27.33
CA GLU A 104 -5.42 6.29 28.04
C GLU A 104 -6.64 6.35 27.11
N LYS A 105 -6.53 7.03 25.96
CA LYS A 105 -7.65 7.21 25.03
C LYS A 105 -8.06 5.91 24.35
N GLY A 106 -7.10 5.02 24.07
CA GLY A 106 -7.32 3.73 23.45
C GLY A 106 -7.77 2.62 24.41
N ALA A 107 -7.83 2.87 25.72
CA ALA A 107 -7.97 1.85 26.74
C ALA A 107 -9.16 0.91 26.53
N ALA A 108 -10.32 1.42 26.12
CA ALA A 108 -11.53 0.63 25.88
C ALA A 108 -11.33 -0.41 24.76
N PHE A 109 -10.67 -0.02 23.69
CA PHE A 109 -10.37 -0.89 22.55
C PHE A 109 -9.22 -1.85 22.87
N LEU A 110 -8.12 -1.33 23.46
CA LEU A 110 -6.91 -2.09 23.73
C LEU A 110 -7.08 -3.17 24.81
N ASN A 111 -8.01 -2.97 25.75
CA ASN A 111 -8.28 -3.89 26.85
C ASN A 111 -9.65 -4.58 26.72
N ALA A 112 -10.23 -4.65 25.51
CA ALA A 112 -11.51 -5.30 25.29
C ALA A 112 -11.49 -6.74 25.81
N PRO A 113 -12.49 -7.17 26.61
CA PRO A 113 -12.52 -8.50 27.21
C PRO A 113 -12.88 -9.58 26.17
N ALA A 114 -12.54 -10.83 26.47
CA ALA A 114 -12.74 -11.94 25.56
C ALA A 114 -14.22 -12.26 25.24
N ASP A 115 -15.13 -11.90 26.12
CA ASP A 115 -16.59 -12.07 25.96
C ASP A 115 -17.24 -10.89 25.22
N ASN A 116 -16.50 -9.80 25.00
CA ASN A 116 -16.92 -8.67 24.19
C ASN A 116 -15.70 -8.10 23.44
N PRO A 117 -15.18 -8.81 22.42
CA PRO A 117 -13.96 -8.44 21.71
C PRO A 117 -14.18 -7.18 20.85
N ALA A 118 -13.15 -6.34 20.75
CA ALA A 118 -13.19 -5.11 19.96
C ALA A 118 -13.24 -5.37 18.43
N TYR A 119 -12.90 -6.56 17.99
CA TYR A 119 -12.92 -7.02 16.58
C TYR A 119 -12.95 -8.55 16.55
N ALA A 120 -13.35 -9.14 15.41
CA ALA A 120 -13.25 -10.58 15.19
C ALA A 120 -11.81 -10.98 14.86
N ARG A 121 -11.13 -10.20 14.00
CA ARG A 121 -9.76 -10.48 13.56
C ARG A 121 -9.09 -9.23 12.99
N ILE A 122 -7.75 -9.19 13.07
CA ILE A 122 -6.90 -8.28 12.31
C ILE A 122 -6.05 -9.12 11.38
N GLU A 123 -6.09 -8.80 10.10
CA GLU A 123 -5.18 -9.32 9.09
C GLU A 123 -4.24 -8.20 8.67
N SER A 124 -2.96 -8.50 8.48
CA SER A 124 -1.98 -7.48 8.10
C SER A 124 -1.07 -8.00 7.00
N SER A 125 -0.80 -7.14 6.03
CA SER A 125 0.21 -7.37 4.99
C SER A 125 1.25 -6.27 5.04
N LEU A 126 2.52 -6.66 4.89
CA LEU A 126 3.65 -5.74 4.78
C LEU A 126 4.09 -5.67 3.32
N LEU A 127 4.10 -4.48 2.78
CA LEU A 127 4.43 -4.18 1.40
C LEU A 127 5.70 -3.32 1.34
N HIS A 128 6.57 -3.59 0.37
CA HIS A 128 7.74 -2.75 0.08
C HIS A 128 7.48 -1.93 -1.18
N ALA A 129 7.61 -0.63 -1.09
CA ALA A 129 7.32 0.30 -2.20
C ALA A 129 8.11 -0.06 -3.47
N PHE A 130 7.53 0.17 -4.65
CA PHE A 130 8.21 -0.01 -5.92
C PHE A 130 9.31 1.04 -6.14
N THR A 131 10.34 0.69 -6.91
CA THR A 131 11.40 1.64 -7.27
C THR A 131 10.89 2.80 -8.12
N GLY A 132 9.91 2.58 -8.98
CA GLY A 132 9.27 3.61 -9.81
C GLY A 132 8.34 4.54 -9.04
N MET A 133 7.96 4.18 -7.81
CA MET A 133 7.20 5.01 -6.87
C MET A 133 7.61 4.67 -5.44
N PRO A 134 8.77 5.17 -4.98
CA PRO A 134 9.35 4.79 -3.70
C PRO A 134 8.61 5.36 -2.48
N GLN A 135 7.75 6.35 -2.68
CA GLN A 135 7.00 7.03 -1.63
C GLN A 135 5.54 7.13 -2.02
N MET A 136 4.66 7.10 -1.01
CA MET A 136 3.24 7.28 -1.23
C MET A 136 2.90 8.72 -1.61
N SER A 137 1.78 8.88 -2.34
CA SER A 137 1.21 10.19 -2.67
C SER A 137 -0.24 10.30 -2.21
N ARG A 138 -0.72 11.54 -2.15
CA ARG A 138 -2.13 11.86 -1.86
C ARG A 138 -2.72 12.55 -3.10
N PRO A 139 -3.33 11.79 -4.01
CA PRO A 139 -3.68 12.30 -5.34
C PRO A 139 -4.95 13.14 -5.38
N SER A 140 -5.79 13.14 -4.33
CA SER A 140 -7.04 13.88 -4.30
C SER A 140 -7.40 14.35 -2.90
N ASP A 141 -7.92 15.56 -2.79
CA ASP A 141 -8.55 16.15 -1.60
C ASP A 141 -10.06 16.39 -1.80
N ALA A 142 -10.63 15.90 -2.90
CA ALA A 142 -12.04 16.08 -3.21
C ALA A 142 -12.93 15.47 -2.11
N PRO A 143 -14.03 16.13 -1.69
CA PRO A 143 -14.93 15.60 -0.66
C PRO A 143 -15.57 14.24 -1.03
N GLY A 144 -15.78 14.00 -2.34
CA GLY A 144 -16.34 12.75 -2.87
C GLY A 144 -15.30 11.77 -3.40
N ARG A 145 -14.02 11.92 -2.97
CA ARG A 145 -12.93 11.06 -3.45
C ARG A 145 -13.17 9.60 -3.12
N VAL A 146 -12.76 8.75 -4.04
CA VAL A 146 -12.84 7.29 -3.91
C VAL A 146 -11.48 6.69 -4.20
N PHE A 147 -11.25 5.50 -3.66
CA PHE A 147 -10.01 4.77 -3.84
C PHE A 147 -10.28 3.40 -4.44
N GLN A 148 -9.31 2.88 -5.16
CA GLN A 148 -9.36 1.54 -5.71
C GLN A 148 -8.12 0.77 -5.26
N LEU A 149 -8.34 -0.22 -4.38
CA LEU A 149 -7.31 -1.16 -3.94
C LEU A 149 -7.27 -2.34 -4.90
N ARG A 150 -6.08 -2.66 -5.41
CA ARG A 150 -5.90 -3.78 -6.34
C ARG A 150 -4.77 -4.68 -5.85
N ILE A 151 -5.03 -5.99 -5.88
CA ILE A 151 -4.07 -7.02 -5.51
C ILE A 151 -3.92 -7.95 -6.72
N TYR A 152 -2.70 -8.10 -7.20
CA TYR A 152 -2.34 -8.96 -8.33
C TYR A 152 -1.50 -10.12 -7.82
N GLU A 153 -2.09 -11.31 -7.81
CA GLU A 153 -1.45 -12.56 -7.43
C GLU A 153 -0.71 -13.14 -8.63
N SER A 154 0.45 -13.73 -8.39
CA SER A 154 1.25 -14.36 -9.45
C SER A 154 1.49 -15.85 -9.16
N PRO A 155 1.60 -16.70 -10.19
CA PRO A 155 1.77 -18.15 -10.01
C PRO A 155 3.16 -18.53 -9.48
N SER A 156 4.14 -17.63 -9.55
CA SER A 156 5.49 -17.84 -9.02
C SER A 156 6.19 -16.52 -8.67
N VAL A 157 7.26 -16.60 -7.89
CA VAL A 157 8.08 -15.43 -7.52
C VAL A 157 8.60 -14.71 -8.77
N LEU A 158 9.11 -15.43 -9.75
CA LEU A 158 9.68 -14.82 -10.95
C LEU A 158 8.62 -14.14 -11.84
N THR A 159 7.42 -14.68 -11.93
CA THR A 159 6.33 -14.04 -12.66
C THR A 159 5.80 -12.82 -11.92
N GLY A 160 5.79 -12.84 -10.57
CA GLY A 160 5.51 -11.65 -9.76
C GLY A 160 6.54 -10.52 -9.99
N GLN A 161 7.83 -10.86 -9.99
CA GLN A 161 8.88 -9.90 -10.31
C GLN A 161 8.75 -9.36 -11.74
N LYS A 162 8.32 -10.19 -12.69
CA LYS A 162 8.08 -9.75 -14.06
C LYS A 162 6.92 -8.75 -14.15
N LYS A 163 5.84 -8.93 -13.38
CA LYS A 163 4.76 -7.94 -13.30
C LYS A 163 5.21 -6.63 -12.65
N ILE A 164 6.01 -6.71 -11.58
CA ILE A 164 6.61 -5.53 -10.93
C ILE A 164 7.55 -4.77 -11.90
N GLU A 165 8.36 -5.49 -12.68
CA GLU A 165 9.19 -4.91 -13.73
C GLU A 165 8.35 -4.12 -14.75
N MET A 166 7.24 -4.70 -15.24
CA MET A 166 6.31 -4.06 -16.17
C MET A 166 5.80 -2.71 -15.61
N PHE A 167 5.41 -2.68 -14.33
CA PHE A 167 5.02 -1.43 -13.66
C PHE A 167 6.15 -0.41 -13.63
N ASN A 168 7.34 -0.82 -13.19
CA ASN A 168 8.47 0.08 -13.01
C ASN A 168 9.04 0.64 -14.32
N VAL A 169 8.96 -0.10 -15.42
CA VAL A 169 9.55 0.34 -16.71
C VAL A 169 8.63 1.28 -17.49
N ALA A 170 7.30 1.18 -17.33
CA ALA A 170 6.37 2.01 -18.11
C ALA A 170 4.96 2.16 -17.51
N GLU A 171 4.35 1.12 -16.88
CA GLU A 171 2.93 1.13 -16.53
C GLU A 171 2.59 2.25 -15.54
N ILE A 172 3.49 2.56 -14.58
CA ILE A 172 3.31 3.67 -13.61
C ILE A 172 3.19 5.03 -14.32
N ASP A 173 4.02 5.28 -15.32
CA ASP A 173 3.99 6.55 -16.06
C ASP A 173 2.75 6.65 -16.96
N ILE A 174 2.33 5.52 -17.56
CA ILE A 174 1.10 5.45 -18.32
C ILE A 174 -0.12 5.70 -17.39
N PHE A 175 -0.12 5.15 -16.16
CA PHE A 175 -1.16 5.44 -15.17
C PHE A 175 -1.28 6.93 -14.91
N LYS A 176 -0.18 7.58 -14.55
CA LYS A 176 -0.15 9.04 -14.28
C LYS A 176 -0.63 9.86 -15.46
N LYS A 177 -0.15 9.53 -16.66
CA LYS A 177 -0.53 10.20 -17.92
C LYS A 177 -2.02 10.10 -18.24
N THR A 178 -2.66 9.00 -17.87
CA THR A 178 -4.06 8.70 -18.21
C THR A 178 -5.05 9.05 -17.09
N GLY A 179 -4.56 9.62 -15.98
CA GLY A 179 -5.39 10.03 -14.85
C GLY A 179 -5.71 8.91 -13.85
N LEU A 180 -5.02 7.77 -13.95
CA LEU A 180 -5.00 6.77 -12.91
C LEU A 180 -3.98 7.22 -11.85
N ASN A 181 -4.43 7.95 -10.85
CA ASN A 181 -3.58 8.63 -9.89
C ASN A 181 -3.13 7.69 -8.75
N PRO A 182 -1.87 7.23 -8.72
CA PRO A 182 -1.43 6.29 -7.70
C PRO A 182 -1.35 6.92 -6.31
N VAL A 183 -1.75 6.16 -5.29
CA VAL A 183 -1.44 6.41 -3.88
C VAL A 183 -0.15 5.70 -3.51
N PHE A 184 -0.03 4.42 -3.82
CA PHE A 184 1.18 3.62 -3.63
C PHE A 184 1.18 2.39 -4.56
N PHE A 185 2.38 1.82 -4.75
CA PHE A 185 2.61 0.47 -5.26
C PHE A 185 3.54 -0.26 -4.31
N GLY A 186 3.25 -1.53 -4.01
CA GLY A 186 4.07 -2.33 -3.12
C GLY A 186 4.11 -3.81 -3.49
N GLU A 187 5.28 -4.42 -3.35
CA GLU A 187 5.47 -5.87 -3.37
C GLU A 187 5.17 -6.43 -1.99
N ALA A 188 4.34 -7.46 -1.90
CA ALA A 188 4.05 -8.10 -0.62
C ALA A 188 5.26 -8.90 -0.14
N VAL A 189 5.83 -8.46 0.99
CA VAL A 189 6.95 -9.12 1.68
C VAL A 189 6.43 -10.17 2.66
N ILE A 190 5.35 -9.83 3.38
CA ILE A 190 4.66 -10.68 4.35
C ILE A 190 3.15 -10.44 4.18
N GLY A 191 2.35 -11.48 4.24
CA GLY A 191 0.91 -11.40 4.15
C GLY A 191 0.28 -12.62 3.54
N ASP A 192 -0.98 -12.49 3.18
CA ASP A 192 -1.74 -13.52 2.47
C ASP A 192 -1.47 -13.46 0.96
N LYS A 193 -1.71 -14.58 0.26
CA LYS A 193 -1.70 -14.70 -1.21
C LYS A 193 -0.39 -14.29 -1.89
N ILE A 194 0.76 -14.48 -1.25
CA ILE A 194 2.07 -14.20 -1.87
C ILE A 194 2.51 -15.34 -2.81
N PRO A 195 3.21 -15.02 -3.93
CA PRO A 195 3.67 -13.69 -4.33
C PRO A 195 2.55 -12.84 -4.91
N ASN A 196 2.43 -11.61 -4.42
CA ASN A 196 1.53 -10.61 -4.98
C ASN A 196 2.15 -9.21 -4.95
N LEU A 197 1.61 -8.34 -5.78
CA LEU A 197 1.77 -6.92 -5.66
C LEU A 197 0.42 -6.29 -5.31
N THR A 198 0.46 -5.24 -4.52
CA THR A 198 -0.72 -4.49 -4.09
C THR A 198 -0.50 -3.01 -4.37
N TYR A 199 -1.52 -2.35 -4.92
CA TYR A 199 -1.48 -0.92 -5.15
C TYR A 199 -2.84 -0.27 -4.93
N MET A 200 -2.81 1.04 -4.74
CA MET A 200 -4.01 1.85 -4.57
C MET A 200 -3.98 3.06 -5.50
N LEU A 201 -5.12 3.34 -6.09
CA LEU A 201 -5.36 4.52 -6.92
C LEU A 201 -6.39 5.41 -6.22
N GLY A 202 -6.27 6.74 -6.37
CA GLY A 202 -7.23 7.71 -5.85
C GLY A 202 -7.86 8.53 -6.97
N PHE A 203 -9.15 8.86 -6.81
CA PHE A 203 -9.95 9.59 -7.79
C PHE A 203 -10.88 10.59 -7.10
N ASP A 204 -11.20 11.68 -7.76
CA ASP A 204 -12.12 12.69 -7.23
C ASP A 204 -13.56 12.18 -7.10
N SER A 205 -13.93 11.15 -7.88
CA SER A 205 -15.25 10.50 -7.87
C SER A 205 -15.22 9.16 -8.60
N MET A 206 -16.30 8.37 -8.46
CA MET A 206 -16.49 7.15 -9.25
C MET A 206 -16.56 7.40 -10.76
N ASP A 207 -17.08 8.54 -11.20
CA ASP A 207 -17.13 8.89 -12.63
C ASP A 207 -15.74 9.26 -13.15
N ALA A 208 -14.92 9.94 -12.36
CA ALA A 208 -13.52 10.21 -12.68
C ALA A 208 -12.72 8.89 -12.80
N GLN A 209 -12.94 7.92 -11.89
CA GLN A 209 -12.36 6.58 -11.98
C GLN A 209 -12.70 5.89 -13.31
N LYS A 210 -13.98 5.83 -13.66
CA LYS A 210 -14.44 5.20 -14.91
C LYS A 210 -13.83 5.86 -16.15
N ALA A 211 -13.76 7.19 -16.16
CA ALA A 211 -13.17 7.95 -17.25
C ALA A 211 -11.67 7.69 -17.40
N ALA A 212 -10.93 7.67 -16.29
CA ALA A 212 -9.49 7.40 -16.28
C ALA A 212 -9.17 5.98 -16.78
N TRP A 213 -9.89 4.96 -16.32
CA TRP A 213 -9.74 3.58 -16.82
C TRP A 213 -10.04 3.47 -18.31
N LYS A 214 -11.07 4.15 -18.79
CA LYS A 214 -11.39 4.19 -20.23
C LYS A 214 -10.25 4.80 -21.03
N THR A 215 -9.64 5.88 -20.55
CA THR A 215 -8.50 6.54 -21.19
C THR A 215 -7.29 5.62 -21.20
N PHE A 216 -6.98 4.97 -20.07
CA PHE A 216 -5.86 4.04 -19.94
C PHE A 216 -5.97 2.86 -20.93
N ILE A 217 -7.11 2.18 -20.97
CA ILE A 217 -7.30 1.04 -21.87
C ILE A 217 -7.19 1.43 -23.35
N ALA A 218 -7.53 2.68 -23.69
CA ALA A 218 -7.42 3.20 -25.05
C ALA A 218 -6.01 3.67 -25.42
N ASP A 219 -5.13 3.90 -24.44
CA ASP A 219 -3.79 4.46 -24.63
C ASP A 219 -2.91 3.56 -25.50
N PRO A 220 -2.21 4.12 -26.53
CA PRO A 220 -1.37 3.33 -27.42
C PRO A 220 -0.14 2.73 -26.75
N GLU A 221 0.48 3.43 -25.78
CA GLU A 221 1.64 2.91 -25.05
C GLU A 221 1.24 1.74 -24.15
N TRP A 222 0.04 1.82 -23.53
CA TRP A 222 -0.51 0.68 -22.79
C TRP A 222 -0.74 -0.53 -23.68
N LYS A 223 -1.32 -0.34 -24.88
CA LYS A 223 -1.56 -1.44 -25.83
C LYS A 223 -0.26 -2.08 -26.30
N GLU A 224 0.78 -1.27 -26.53
CA GLU A 224 2.10 -1.77 -26.88
C GLU A 224 2.72 -2.56 -25.73
N LEU A 225 2.71 -1.99 -24.51
CA LEU A 225 3.29 -2.62 -23.32
C LEU A 225 2.59 -3.95 -22.99
N SER A 226 1.26 -3.94 -22.88
CA SER A 226 0.46 -5.11 -22.55
C SER A 226 0.44 -6.17 -23.65
N GLY A 227 0.74 -5.80 -24.88
CA GLY A 227 0.88 -6.71 -26.02
C GLY A 227 2.20 -7.47 -26.07
N ARG A 228 3.17 -7.17 -25.20
CA ARG A 228 4.45 -7.88 -25.16
C ARG A 228 4.27 -9.28 -24.58
N PRO A 229 4.79 -10.33 -25.26
CA PRO A 229 4.56 -11.71 -24.83
C PRO A 229 5.07 -12.05 -23.42
N GLU A 230 6.11 -11.36 -22.95
CA GLU A 230 6.67 -11.51 -21.59
C GLU A 230 5.79 -10.92 -20.49
N TYR A 231 4.85 -10.02 -20.84
CA TYR A 231 3.92 -9.36 -19.91
C TYR A 231 2.48 -9.83 -20.05
N ALA A 232 2.23 -10.88 -20.83
CA ALA A 232 0.89 -11.42 -21.00
C ALA A 232 0.29 -11.88 -19.67
N ASP A 233 -0.85 -11.31 -19.27
CA ASP A 233 -1.49 -11.54 -17.97
C ASP A 233 -1.77 -13.02 -17.69
N ASP A 234 -2.14 -13.80 -18.70
CA ASP A 234 -2.37 -15.25 -18.60
C ASP A 234 -1.12 -16.07 -18.21
N LYS A 235 0.07 -15.46 -18.32
CA LYS A 235 1.35 -16.08 -17.94
C LYS A 235 1.89 -15.61 -16.60
N ILE A 236 1.61 -14.35 -16.23
CA ILE A 236 2.25 -13.73 -15.06
C ILE A 236 1.31 -13.45 -13.90
N LEU A 237 -0.02 -13.60 -14.10
CA LEU A 237 -1.03 -13.43 -13.07
C LEU A 237 -1.81 -14.72 -12.85
N SER A 238 -2.13 -15.01 -11.58
CA SER A 238 -3.02 -16.12 -11.16
C SER A 238 -4.32 -15.61 -10.56
N GLY A 239 -4.40 -14.33 -10.18
CA GLY A 239 -5.59 -13.72 -9.63
C GLY A 239 -5.50 -12.20 -9.57
N ILE A 240 -6.67 -11.55 -9.67
CA ILE A 240 -6.82 -10.10 -9.53
C ILE A 240 -7.96 -9.84 -8.56
N THR A 241 -7.65 -9.17 -7.45
CA THR A 241 -8.65 -8.61 -6.53
C THR A 241 -8.78 -7.12 -6.79
N ASN A 242 -10.02 -6.61 -6.79
CA ASN A 242 -10.34 -5.24 -7.11
C ASN A 242 -11.43 -4.74 -6.15
N ILE A 243 -11.11 -3.74 -5.34
CA ILE A 243 -11.99 -3.24 -4.27
C ILE A 243 -12.09 -1.74 -4.39
N ASN A 244 -13.31 -1.21 -4.50
CA ASN A 244 -13.56 0.21 -4.39
C ASN A 244 -13.77 0.56 -2.91
N LEU A 245 -13.15 1.64 -2.48
CA LEU A 245 -13.12 2.07 -1.10
C LEU A 245 -13.47 3.55 -0.99
N VAL A 246 -14.12 3.93 0.10
CA VAL A 246 -14.34 5.31 0.49
C VAL A 246 -13.53 5.61 1.75
N PRO A 247 -12.92 6.81 1.86
CA PRO A 247 -12.20 7.18 3.06
C PRO A 247 -13.18 7.52 4.17
N THR A 248 -12.86 7.16 5.40
CA THR A 248 -13.59 7.66 6.58
C THR A 248 -13.38 9.16 6.73
N LYS A 249 -14.25 9.84 7.52
CA LYS A 249 -14.14 11.30 7.78
C LYS A 249 -12.81 11.71 8.43
N TYR A 250 -12.16 10.78 9.14
CA TYR A 250 -10.90 11.00 9.85
C TYR A 250 -9.68 10.41 9.10
N SER A 251 -9.87 9.83 7.90
CA SER A 251 -8.76 9.38 7.05
C SER A 251 -7.86 10.56 6.66
N GLN A 252 -6.54 10.37 6.77
CA GLN A 252 -5.56 11.40 6.42
C GLN A 252 -5.16 11.35 4.93
N ILE A 253 -5.72 10.38 4.19
CA ILE A 253 -5.48 10.19 2.74
C ILE A 253 -6.79 10.37 1.98
#